data_4b76d210df464d5dcfa076c97e424a39
#
_entry.id   4b76d210df464d5dcfa076c97e424a39
#
_cell.length_a   1.000
_cell.length_b   1.000
_cell.length_c   1.000
_cell.angle_alpha   90.00
_cell.angle_beta   90.00
_cell.angle_gamma   90.00
#
_symmetry.space_group_name_H-M   'P 1'
#
loop_
_entity.id
_entity.type
_entity.pdbx_description
1 polymer ?
#
loop_
_entity_poly.entity_id
_entity_poly.type
_entity_poly.pdbx_seq_one_letter_code
_entity_poly.pdbx_strand_id
1 'polypeptide(L)'
;WTKKLQIILIILIFMGIGVIYTVGFKVPLYSAETTLILASQNNNQSNSNTITTSTATDITVNSKLVSTYSELVKSKNIIRQVITNLNLGTTISEDELKNNVTVSSVKDTEIIKITVTTKEPVNSVKIANEIAKVFTEKVKEIYSIENVQVVDKAEISYTPSNINHKKDIIIFAFIGAVVSIIYVLVSNMLDTTVKTAEEIEKEFKLPVIASIPIYNAEPQRRNGGKR
;
A
#
# COMPACT_ATOMS: atom_id res chain seq x y z
N TRP A 1 -3.24 -37.11 -1.18
CA TRP A 1 -4.23 -36.21 -1.79
C TRP A 1 -4.99 -35.39 -0.73
N THR A 2 -5.37 -35.98 0.39
CA THR A 2 -6.12 -35.30 1.48
C THR A 2 -5.36 -34.11 2.08
N LYS A 3 -4.03 -34.21 2.28
CA LYS A 3 -3.23 -33.11 2.84
C LYS A 3 -3.15 -31.91 1.89
N LYS A 4 -3.16 -32.12 0.56
CA LYS A 4 -3.20 -31.02 -0.42
C LYS A 4 -4.51 -30.22 -0.33
N LEU A 5 -5.62 -30.92 -0.12
CA LEU A 5 -6.93 -30.30 0.02
C LEU A 5 -7.04 -29.46 1.30
N GLN A 6 -6.42 -29.92 2.40
CA GLN A 6 -6.35 -29.19 3.66
C GLN A 6 -5.54 -27.89 3.52
N ILE A 7 -4.40 -27.92 2.80
CA ILE A 7 -3.59 -26.73 2.52
C ILE A 7 -4.42 -25.67 1.78
N ILE A 8 -5.10 -26.10 0.69
CA ILE A 8 -5.94 -25.18 -0.11
C ILE A 8 -7.05 -24.58 0.74
N LEU A 9 -7.69 -25.38 1.58
CA LEU A 9 -8.76 -24.93 2.45
C LEU A 9 -8.28 -23.89 3.47
N ILE A 10 -7.13 -24.11 4.10
CA ILE A 10 -6.53 -23.15 5.05
C ILE A 10 -6.25 -21.81 4.34
N ILE A 11 -5.62 -21.84 3.16
CA ILE A 11 -5.35 -20.63 2.39
C ILE A 11 -6.63 -19.88 2.05
N LEU A 12 -7.68 -20.61 1.65
CA LEU A 12 -8.98 -20.02 1.30
C LEU A 12 -9.65 -19.36 2.51
N ILE A 13 -9.56 -19.97 3.69
CA ILE A 13 -10.05 -19.38 4.95
C ILE A 13 -9.30 -18.07 5.24
N PHE A 14 -7.96 -18.05 5.14
CA PHE A 14 -7.17 -16.85 5.38
C PHE A 14 -7.46 -15.75 4.37
N MET A 15 -7.71 -16.08 3.10
CA MET A 15 -8.17 -15.11 2.11
C MET A 15 -9.54 -14.51 2.49
N GLY A 16 -10.47 -15.32 2.96
CA GLY A 16 -11.77 -14.86 3.47
C GLY A 16 -11.63 -13.91 4.65
N ILE A 17 -10.76 -14.22 5.62
CA ILE A 17 -10.43 -13.35 6.75
C ILE A 17 -9.83 -12.03 6.24
N GLY A 18 -8.96 -12.07 5.24
CA GLY A 18 -8.38 -10.87 4.62
C GLY A 18 -9.43 -9.94 4.01
N VAL A 19 -10.43 -10.49 3.33
CA VAL A 19 -11.54 -9.69 2.79
C VAL A 19 -12.36 -9.05 3.91
N ILE A 20 -12.73 -9.81 4.93
CA ILE A 20 -13.49 -9.31 6.10
C ILE A 20 -12.70 -8.19 6.80
N TYR A 21 -11.40 -8.38 6.98
CA TYR A 21 -10.53 -7.36 7.58
C TYR A 21 -10.50 -6.07 6.76
N THR A 22 -10.32 -6.17 5.44
CA THR A 22 -10.22 -5.00 4.57
C THR A 22 -11.52 -4.21 4.47
N VAL A 23 -12.67 -4.91 4.48
CA VAL A 23 -13.98 -4.25 4.37
C VAL A 23 -14.47 -3.74 5.72
N GLY A 24 -14.23 -4.50 6.80
CA GLY A 24 -14.83 -4.21 8.11
C GLY A 24 -13.98 -3.33 9.03
N PHE A 25 -12.65 -3.43 8.94
CA PHE A 25 -11.77 -2.77 9.92
C PHE A 25 -11.00 -1.56 9.37
N LYS A 26 -10.79 -1.46 8.06
CA LYS A 26 -10.08 -0.32 7.48
C LYS A 26 -11.00 0.88 7.30
N VAL A 27 -10.66 1.99 7.94
CA VAL A 27 -11.33 3.28 7.72
C VAL A 27 -10.88 3.81 6.35
N PRO A 28 -11.81 4.12 5.43
CA PRO A 28 -11.46 4.67 4.14
C PRO A 28 -10.89 6.09 4.29
N LEU A 29 -9.77 6.34 3.62
CA LEU A 29 -9.13 7.64 3.54
C LEU A 29 -9.11 8.09 2.09
N TYR A 30 -9.42 9.35 1.86
CA TYR A 30 -9.51 9.95 0.53
C TYR A 30 -8.39 10.96 0.35
N SER A 31 -7.68 10.86 -0.76
CA SER A 31 -6.59 11.77 -1.10
C SER A 31 -7.01 12.71 -2.21
N ALA A 32 -6.65 13.98 -2.04
CA ALA A 32 -6.77 15.00 -3.06
C ALA A 32 -5.38 15.59 -3.34
N GLU A 33 -5.07 15.80 -4.60
CA GLU A 33 -3.77 16.27 -5.06
C GLU A 33 -3.89 17.59 -5.77
N THR A 34 -2.99 18.52 -5.44
CA THR A 34 -2.80 19.79 -6.17
C THR A 34 -1.36 19.92 -6.62
N THR A 35 -1.14 20.49 -7.77
CA THR A 35 0.16 20.59 -8.42
C THR A 35 0.58 22.05 -8.54
N LEU A 36 1.81 22.35 -8.11
CA LEU A 36 2.42 23.67 -8.19
C LEU A 36 3.68 23.59 -9.03
N ILE A 37 3.91 24.58 -9.87
CA ILE A 37 5.18 24.77 -10.57
C ILE A 37 5.98 25.88 -9.91
N LEU A 38 7.27 25.63 -9.77
CA LEU A 38 8.27 26.59 -9.28
C LEU A 38 9.05 27.07 -10.50
N ALA A 39 8.63 28.14 -11.16
CA ALA A 39 9.38 28.66 -12.28
C ALA A 39 10.74 29.21 -11.80
N SER A 40 11.84 28.68 -12.31
CA SER A 40 13.18 29.21 -12.04
C SER A 40 13.31 30.60 -12.68
N GLN A 41 13.60 31.59 -11.86
CA GLN A 41 13.92 32.93 -12.38
C GLN A 41 15.37 32.88 -12.92
N ASN A 42 15.47 32.61 -14.21
CA ASN A 42 16.75 32.82 -14.90
C ASN A 42 17.03 34.33 -14.98
N ASN A 43 17.60 34.91 -13.91
CA ASN A 43 18.16 36.26 -13.90
C ASN A 43 19.49 36.28 -14.67
N ASN A 44 19.46 35.81 -15.91
CA ASN A 44 20.54 36.05 -16.84
C ASN A 44 20.03 36.93 -18.00
N GLN A 45 19.88 38.23 -17.73
CA GLN A 45 20.15 39.23 -18.76
C GLN A 45 21.62 39.11 -19.16
N SER A 46 21.92 38.17 -20.02
CA SER A 46 23.15 38.16 -20.78
C SER A 46 22.83 37.60 -22.16
N ASN A 47 22.86 38.50 -23.13
CA ASN A 47 22.92 38.20 -24.55
C ASN A 47 23.89 37.04 -24.81
N SER A 48 23.39 35.88 -25.11
CA SER A 48 24.08 34.88 -25.89
C SER A 48 23.14 33.78 -26.28
N ASN A 49 22.94 33.60 -27.58
CA ASN A 49 22.35 32.44 -28.22
C ASN A 49 23.22 31.20 -27.93
N THR A 50 23.05 30.59 -26.79
CA THR A 50 23.63 29.27 -26.48
C THR A 50 22.54 28.44 -25.86
N ILE A 51 22.15 27.41 -26.57
CA ILE A 51 21.32 26.30 -26.05
C ILE A 51 22.13 25.66 -24.93
N THR A 52 21.91 26.09 -23.69
CA THR A 52 22.57 25.51 -22.52
C THR A 52 21.88 24.21 -22.18
N THR A 53 22.54 23.13 -22.50
CA THR A 53 22.28 21.79 -21.95
C THR A 53 22.20 21.92 -20.44
N SER A 54 21.05 21.56 -19.85
CA SER A 54 20.83 21.52 -18.40
C SER A 54 21.94 20.68 -17.75
N THR A 55 22.83 21.32 -17.04
CA THR A 55 23.95 20.62 -16.38
C THR A 55 23.45 19.92 -15.12
N ALA A 56 24.08 18.81 -14.74
CA ALA A 56 23.77 18.05 -13.53
C ALA A 56 23.71 18.91 -12.25
N THR A 57 24.33 20.09 -12.27
CA THR A 57 24.30 21.10 -11.21
C THR A 57 22.89 21.72 -11.05
N ASP A 58 22.18 21.96 -12.15
CA ASP A 58 20.86 22.59 -12.11
C ASP A 58 19.81 21.61 -11.51
N ILE A 59 19.94 20.31 -11.81
CA ILE A 59 19.09 19.26 -11.25
C ILE A 59 19.26 19.15 -9.73
N THR A 60 20.51 19.28 -9.24
CA THR A 60 20.81 19.21 -7.80
C THR A 60 20.30 20.44 -7.04
N VAL A 61 20.36 21.61 -7.65
CA VAL A 61 19.81 22.85 -7.07
C VAL A 61 18.29 22.77 -6.99
N ASN A 62 17.65 22.33 -8.05
CA ASN A 62 16.19 22.21 -8.10
C ASN A 62 15.66 21.18 -7.09
N SER A 63 16.33 20.05 -6.88
CA SER A 63 15.91 19.08 -5.86
C SER A 63 16.05 19.60 -4.42
N LYS A 64 17.07 20.44 -4.14
CA LYS A 64 17.21 21.11 -2.84
C LYS A 64 16.12 22.16 -2.62
N LEU A 65 15.76 22.92 -3.66
CA LEU A 65 14.65 23.88 -3.58
C LEU A 65 13.33 23.16 -3.27
N VAL A 66 13.04 22.05 -3.95
CA VAL A 66 11.84 21.27 -3.69
C VAL A 66 11.80 20.76 -2.24
N SER A 67 12.91 20.29 -1.69
CA SER A 67 13.00 19.88 -0.29
C SER A 67 12.67 21.06 0.65
N THR A 68 13.24 22.24 0.39
CA THR A 68 12.98 23.46 1.18
C THR A 68 11.50 23.86 1.11
N TYR A 69 10.90 23.85 -0.07
CA TYR A 69 9.47 24.17 -0.23
C TYR A 69 8.56 23.12 0.40
N SER A 70 8.96 21.85 0.38
CA SER A 70 8.21 20.78 1.06
C SER A 70 8.13 21.02 2.57
N GLU A 71 9.25 21.46 3.17
CA GLU A 71 9.26 21.82 4.59
C GLU A 71 8.45 23.11 4.87
N LEU A 72 8.51 24.09 3.95
CA LEU A 72 7.73 25.32 4.08
C LEU A 72 6.22 25.05 4.02
N VAL A 73 5.75 24.22 3.09
CA VAL A 73 4.34 23.80 3.01
C VAL A 73 3.85 23.19 4.31
N LYS A 74 4.71 22.39 4.98
CA LYS A 74 4.41 21.75 6.26
C LYS A 74 4.70 22.61 7.49
N SER A 75 5.10 23.87 7.28
CA SER A 75 5.40 24.76 8.40
C SER A 75 4.16 25.06 9.24
N LYS A 76 4.37 25.25 10.54
CA LYS A 76 3.28 25.59 11.46
C LYS A 76 2.50 26.83 11.04
N ASN A 77 3.17 27.80 10.43
CA ASN A 77 2.53 29.03 9.99
C ASN A 77 1.50 28.76 8.90
N ILE A 78 1.84 27.99 7.87
CA ILE A 78 0.93 27.64 6.77
C ILE A 78 -0.20 26.74 7.29
N ILE A 79 0.15 25.68 8.04
CA ILE A 79 -0.86 24.76 8.59
C ILE A 79 -1.89 25.47 9.46
N ARG A 80 -1.43 26.36 10.36
CA ARG A 80 -2.33 27.16 11.22
C ARG A 80 -3.21 28.11 10.41
N GLN A 81 -2.66 28.77 9.41
CA GLN A 81 -3.41 29.65 8.53
C GLN A 81 -4.53 28.90 7.80
N VAL A 82 -4.22 27.71 7.26
CA VAL A 82 -5.20 26.84 6.58
C VAL A 82 -6.32 26.42 7.55
N ILE A 83 -5.97 25.99 8.76
CA ILE A 83 -6.95 25.60 9.80
C ILE A 83 -7.86 26.77 10.12
N THR A 84 -7.30 27.96 10.24
CA THR A 84 -8.07 29.19 10.55
C THR A 84 -8.98 29.57 9.39
N ASN A 85 -8.47 29.58 8.15
CA ASN A 85 -9.23 29.98 6.96
C ASN A 85 -10.41 29.02 6.70
N LEU A 86 -10.24 27.74 6.96
CA LEU A 86 -11.28 26.72 6.74
C LEU A 86 -12.12 26.42 8.01
N ASN A 87 -11.86 27.12 9.13
CA ASN A 87 -12.52 26.89 10.43
C ASN A 87 -12.45 25.43 10.91
N LEU A 88 -11.30 24.77 10.69
CA LEU A 88 -11.09 23.36 11.03
C LEU A 88 -10.62 23.11 12.47
N GLY A 89 -10.39 24.16 13.27
CA GLY A 89 -9.76 24.07 14.59
C GLY A 89 -10.49 23.21 15.62
N THR A 90 -11.77 22.93 15.41
CA THR A 90 -12.56 22.00 16.25
C THR A 90 -12.50 20.56 15.74
N THR A 91 -12.06 20.33 14.50
CA THR A 91 -12.16 19.03 13.83
C THR A 91 -10.79 18.36 13.65
N ILE A 92 -9.74 19.15 13.39
CA ILE A 92 -8.39 18.64 13.05
C ILE A 92 -7.36 19.48 13.81
N SER A 93 -6.40 18.82 14.48
CA SER A 93 -5.27 19.50 15.12
C SER A 93 -4.18 19.87 14.12
N GLU A 94 -3.27 20.81 14.50
CA GLU A 94 -2.13 21.21 13.65
C GLU A 94 -1.24 20.00 13.30
N ASP A 95 -0.95 19.14 14.26
CA ASP A 95 -0.10 17.97 14.06
C ASP A 95 -0.78 16.90 13.22
N GLU A 96 -2.08 16.70 13.39
CA GLU A 96 -2.86 15.79 12.56
C GLU A 96 -2.89 16.26 11.11
N LEU A 97 -3.17 17.53 10.85
CA LEU A 97 -3.16 18.07 9.51
C LEU A 97 -1.78 17.96 8.88
N LYS A 98 -0.71 18.28 9.62
CA LYS A 98 0.68 18.15 9.14
C LYS A 98 1.01 16.71 8.72
N ASN A 99 0.55 15.72 9.47
CA ASN A 99 0.76 14.30 9.15
C ASN A 99 -0.06 13.83 7.95
N ASN A 100 -1.22 14.44 7.73
CA ASN A 100 -2.11 14.15 6.61
C ASN A 100 -1.70 14.84 5.30
N VAL A 101 -0.70 15.72 5.36
CA VAL A 101 -0.15 16.42 4.19
C VAL A 101 1.16 15.75 3.76
N THR A 102 1.21 15.29 2.53
CA THR A 102 2.42 14.79 1.89
C THR A 102 2.81 15.71 0.74
N VAL A 103 4.08 16.08 0.70
CA VAL A 103 4.63 16.90 -0.38
C VAL A 103 5.71 16.09 -1.08
N SER A 104 5.62 16.00 -2.40
CA SER A 104 6.57 15.27 -3.24
C SER A 104 6.90 16.09 -4.48
N SER A 105 8.12 15.90 -5.01
CA SER A 105 8.47 16.42 -6.34
C SER A 105 8.11 15.39 -7.41
N VAL A 106 7.75 15.88 -8.57
CA VAL A 106 7.71 15.06 -9.77
C VAL A 106 9.14 14.95 -10.28
N LYS A 107 9.65 13.74 -10.47
CA LYS A 107 11.06 13.48 -10.83
C LYS A 107 11.58 14.43 -11.92
N ASP A 108 12.74 15.01 -11.67
CA ASP A 108 13.48 15.85 -12.59
C ASP A 108 12.71 17.07 -13.14
N THR A 109 11.72 17.55 -12.38
CA THR A 109 10.93 18.74 -12.73
C THR A 109 10.84 19.71 -11.57
N GLU A 110 10.50 20.95 -11.88
CA GLU A 110 10.22 22.01 -10.90
C GLU A 110 8.77 21.95 -10.37
N ILE A 111 8.15 20.78 -10.48
CA ILE A 111 6.77 20.55 -10.08
C ILE A 111 6.72 19.93 -8.69
N ILE A 112 5.94 20.56 -7.81
CA ILE A 112 5.61 20.06 -6.48
C ILE A 112 4.16 19.58 -6.48
N LYS A 113 3.96 18.37 -5.99
CA LYS A 113 2.66 17.79 -5.74
C LYS A 113 2.37 17.81 -4.24
N ILE A 114 1.29 18.43 -3.86
CA ILE A 114 0.76 18.43 -2.48
C ILE A 114 -0.42 17.48 -2.45
N THR A 115 -0.30 16.44 -1.66
CA THR A 115 -1.35 15.43 -1.44
C THR A 115 -1.88 15.57 -0.01
N VAL A 116 -3.18 15.72 0.12
CA VAL A 116 -3.87 15.78 1.41
C VAL A 116 -4.79 14.59 1.54
N THR A 117 -4.67 13.86 2.65
CA THR A 117 -5.43 12.64 2.90
C THR A 117 -6.30 12.82 4.13
N THR A 118 -7.63 12.71 3.98
CA THR A 118 -8.59 12.81 5.10
C THR A 118 -9.69 11.75 5.00
N LYS A 119 -10.53 11.66 6.03
CA LYS A 119 -11.68 10.74 6.05
C LYS A 119 -12.81 11.19 5.10
N GLU A 120 -12.86 12.46 4.74
CA GLU A 120 -13.89 13.04 3.89
C GLU A 120 -13.28 13.59 2.59
N PRO A 121 -13.73 13.13 1.41
CA PRO A 121 -13.15 13.55 0.13
C PRO A 121 -13.26 15.05 -0.12
N VAL A 122 -14.35 15.67 0.33
CA VAL A 122 -14.58 17.13 0.17
C VAL A 122 -13.58 17.93 1.00
N ASN A 123 -13.25 17.47 2.21
CA ASN A 123 -12.29 18.15 3.07
C ASN A 123 -10.86 18.00 2.53
N SER A 124 -10.51 16.84 1.96
CA SER A 124 -9.20 16.65 1.30
C SER A 124 -8.98 17.69 0.21
N VAL A 125 -9.99 17.92 -0.63
CA VAL A 125 -9.91 18.89 -1.73
C VAL A 125 -9.83 20.33 -1.23
N LYS A 126 -10.69 20.71 -0.27
CA LYS A 126 -10.68 22.07 0.30
C LYS A 126 -9.34 22.39 0.94
N ILE A 127 -8.79 21.45 1.73
CA ILE A 127 -7.52 21.62 2.41
C ILE A 127 -6.38 21.68 1.42
N ALA A 128 -6.33 20.80 0.42
CA ALA A 128 -5.27 20.80 -0.59
C ALA A 128 -5.21 22.12 -1.37
N ASN A 129 -6.36 22.62 -1.83
CA ASN A 129 -6.44 23.86 -2.54
C ASN A 129 -6.11 25.09 -1.66
N GLU A 130 -6.54 25.06 -0.39
CA GLU A 130 -6.23 26.16 0.54
C GLU A 130 -4.74 26.16 0.91
N ILE A 131 -4.11 24.99 1.10
CA ILE A 131 -2.66 24.88 1.30
C ILE A 131 -1.91 25.49 0.11
N ALA A 132 -2.30 25.14 -1.12
CA ALA A 132 -1.67 25.66 -2.33
C ALA A 132 -1.78 27.19 -2.41
N LYS A 133 -2.94 27.73 -2.09
CA LYS A 133 -3.20 29.18 -2.06
C LYS A 133 -2.35 29.88 -0.99
N VAL A 134 -2.46 29.45 0.27
CA VAL A 134 -1.72 30.05 1.39
C VAL A 134 -0.20 29.94 1.18
N PHE A 135 0.26 28.81 0.64
CA PHE A 135 1.66 28.62 0.30
C PHE A 135 2.12 29.64 -0.75
N THR A 136 1.39 29.78 -1.85
CA THR A 136 1.73 30.73 -2.92
C THR A 136 1.76 32.18 -2.41
N GLU A 137 0.79 32.57 -1.56
CA GLU A 137 0.74 33.89 -0.96
C GLU A 137 1.94 34.13 -0.02
N LYS A 138 2.26 33.14 0.86
CA LYS A 138 3.35 33.26 1.83
C LYS A 138 4.74 33.24 1.20
N VAL A 139 4.96 32.45 0.18
CA VAL A 139 6.24 32.42 -0.54
C VAL A 139 6.48 33.76 -1.24
N LYS A 140 5.46 34.36 -1.82
CA LYS A 140 5.54 35.69 -2.41
C LYS A 140 5.84 36.75 -1.35
N GLU A 141 5.17 36.70 -0.19
CA GLU A 141 5.36 37.66 0.91
C GLU A 141 6.75 37.60 1.54
N ILE A 142 7.24 36.38 1.85
CA ILE A 142 8.47 36.18 2.64
C ILE A 142 9.73 36.20 1.77
N TYR A 143 9.65 35.59 0.58
CA TYR A 143 10.82 35.39 -0.27
C TYR A 143 10.84 36.26 -1.51
N SER A 144 9.81 37.11 -1.72
CA SER A 144 9.64 37.91 -2.93
C SER A 144 9.72 37.07 -4.22
N ILE A 145 9.33 35.81 -4.13
CA ILE A 145 9.33 34.86 -5.25
C ILE A 145 7.96 34.87 -5.89
N GLU A 146 7.85 35.47 -7.08
CA GLU A 146 6.59 35.53 -7.83
C GLU A 146 6.32 34.30 -8.72
N ASN A 147 7.23 33.34 -8.71
CA ASN A 147 7.29 32.27 -9.70
C ASN A 147 6.60 30.97 -9.27
N VAL A 148 5.82 30.98 -8.19
CA VAL A 148 5.04 29.83 -7.77
C VAL A 148 3.61 29.96 -8.30
N GLN A 149 3.20 29.01 -9.11
CA GLN A 149 1.85 29.00 -9.69
C GLN A 149 1.18 27.63 -9.47
N VAL A 150 -0.13 27.67 -9.20
CA VAL A 150 -0.94 26.46 -9.16
C VAL A 150 -1.23 26.03 -10.60
N VAL A 151 -0.76 24.84 -10.96
CA VAL A 151 -0.99 24.23 -12.29
C VAL A 151 -2.32 23.50 -12.29
N ASP A 152 -2.48 22.59 -11.34
CA ASP A 152 -3.70 21.80 -11.22
C ASP A 152 -4.31 21.99 -9.83
N LYS A 153 -5.59 22.28 -9.78
CA LYS A 153 -6.35 22.28 -8.53
C LYS A 153 -6.76 20.87 -8.16
N ALA A 154 -6.83 20.63 -6.86
CA ALA A 154 -7.31 19.35 -6.36
C ALA A 154 -8.77 19.12 -6.77
N GLU A 155 -9.06 17.91 -7.22
CA GLU A 155 -10.39 17.43 -7.58
C GLU A 155 -10.88 16.35 -6.62
N ILE A 156 -12.20 16.18 -6.53
CA ILE A 156 -12.81 15.21 -5.62
C ILE A 156 -12.65 13.81 -6.19
N SER A 157 -12.00 12.95 -5.42
CA SER A 157 -11.96 11.51 -5.69
C SER A 157 -12.72 10.76 -4.60
N TYR A 158 -13.72 10.01 -4.98
CA TYR A 158 -14.46 9.12 -4.09
C TYR A 158 -13.82 7.75 -3.93
N THR A 159 -12.67 7.53 -4.55
CA THR A 159 -11.93 6.26 -4.43
C THR A 159 -11.00 6.32 -3.21
N PRO A 160 -11.13 5.43 -2.22
CA PRO A 160 -10.25 5.40 -1.08
C PRO A 160 -8.80 5.12 -1.52
N SER A 161 -7.86 5.93 -1.04
CA SER A 161 -6.45 5.81 -1.40
C SER A 161 -5.68 4.75 -0.58
N ASN A 162 -6.16 4.46 0.64
CA ASN A 162 -5.52 3.54 1.56
C ASN A 162 -6.04 2.09 1.46
N ILE A 163 -7.12 1.84 0.72
CA ILE A 163 -7.72 0.52 0.59
C ILE A 163 -7.32 -0.10 -0.75
N ASN A 164 -6.52 -1.14 -0.67
CA ASN A 164 -6.14 -1.94 -1.82
C ASN A 164 -6.47 -3.41 -1.55
N HIS A 165 -7.71 -3.80 -1.85
CA HIS A 165 -8.20 -5.17 -1.64
C HIS A 165 -7.26 -6.23 -2.22
N LYS A 166 -6.67 -5.98 -3.40
CA LYS A 166 -5.76 -6.93 -4.05
C LYS A 166 -4.50 -7.17 -3.22
N LYS A 167 -3.87 -6.11 -2.71
CA LYS A 167 -2.66 -6.22 -1.86
C LYS A 167 -2.97 -6.95 -0.56
N ASP A 168 -4.06 -6.60 0.09
CA ASP A 168 -4.45 -7.21 1.36
C ASP A 168 -4.73 -8.70 1.20
N ILE A 169 -5.50 -9.11 0.17
CA ILE A 169 -5.78 -10.52 -0.12
C ILE A 169 -4.47 -11.30 -0.37
N ILE A 170 -3.52 -10.73 -1.12
CA ILE A 170 -2.23 -11.39 -1.38
C ILE A 170 -1.44 -11.58 -0.08
N ILE A 171 -1.42 -10.58 0.80
CA ILE A 171 -0.73 -10.67 2.09
C ILE A 171 -1.35 -11.76 2.96
N PHE A 172 -2.68 -11.78 3.08
CA PHE A 172 -3.37 -12.83 3.86
C PHE A 172 -3.24 -14.22 3.23
N ALA A 173 -3.22 -14.34 1.90
CA ALA A 173 -2.95 -15.60 1.22
C ALA A 173 -1.53 -16.11 1.53
N PHE A 174 -0.53 -15.22 1.56
CA PHE A 174 0.84 -15.58 1.92
C PHE A 174 0.95 -16.05 3.38
N ILE A 175 0.31 -15.33 4.31
CA ILE A 175 0.23 -15.76 5.71
C ILE A 175 -0.44 -17.13 5.82
N GLY A 176 -1.55 -17.35 5.11
CA GLY A 176 -2.25 -18.63 5.06
C GLY A 176 -1.38 -19.76 4.52
N ALA A 177 -0.54 -19.48 3.50
CA ALA A 177 0.42 -20.45 2.97
C ALA A 177 1.48 -20.84 4.01
N VAL A 178 2.07 -19.88 4.72
CA VAL A 178 3.03 -20.15 5.78
C VAL A 178 2.41 -20.99 6.91
N VAL A 179 1.22 -20.59 7.38
CA VAL A 179 0.49 -21.34 8.42
C VAL A 179 0.14 -22.75 7.97
N SER A 180 -0.25 -22.93 6.70
CA SER A 180 -0.58 -24.26 6.17
C SER A 180 0.63 -25.18 6.11
N ILE A 181 1.83 -24.67 5.80
CA ILE A 181 3.08 -25.43 5.82
C ILE A 181 3.41 -25.87 7.24
N ILE A 182 3.33 -24.95 8.21
CA ILE A 182 3.57 -25.27 9.63
C ILE A 182 2.58 -26.35 10.10
N TYR A 183 1.30 -26.18 9.76
CA TYR A 183 0.27 -27.16 10.11
C TYR A 183 0.59 -28.56 9.55
N VAL A 184 1.01 -28.66 8.30
CA VAL A 184 1.38 -29.96 7.69
C VAL A 184 2.61 -30.57 8.36
N LEU A 185 3.62 -29.77 8.70
CA LEU A 185 4.81 -30.24 9.41
C LEU A 185 4.43 -30.81 10.79
N VAL A 186 3.66 -30.03 11.56
CA VAL A 186 3.20 -30.47 12.89
C VAL A 186 2.31 -31.73 12.77
N SER A 187 1.39 -31.75 11.81
CA SER A 187 0.53 -32.91 11.56
C SER A 187 1.34 -34.17 11.18
N ASN A 188 2.45 -34.01 10.44
CA ASN A 188 3.33 -35.14 10.13
C ASN A 188 4.13 -35.59 11.34
N MET A 189 4.57 -34.68 12.20
CA MET A 189 5.29 -35.02 13.43
C MET A 189 4.40 -35.76 14.44
N LEU A 190 3.12 -35.43 14.47
CA LEU A 190 2.12 -36.07 15.37
C LEU A 190 1.50 -37.33 14.76
N ASP A 191 1.70 -37.58 13.46
CA ASP A 191 1.20 -38.77 12.77
C ASP A 191 2.12 -39.96 13.07
N THR A 192 1.82 -40.69 14.16
CA THR A 192 2.53 -41.89 14.57
C THR A 192 2.05 -43.16 13.85
N THR A 193 1.25 -42.99 12.78
CA THR A 193 0.71 -44.14 12.05
C THR A 193 1.77 -44.78 11.18
N VAL A 194 2.13 -45.99 11.51
CA VAL A 194 3.05 -46.82 10.72
C VAL A 194 2.37 -47.24 9.41
N LYS A 195 2.93 -46.85 8.27
CA LYS A 195 2.32 -47.07 6.95
C LYS A 195 2.98 -48.15 6.12
N THR A 196 4.22 -48.45 6.41
CA THR A 196 4.99 -49.43 5.64
C THR A 196 5.68 -50.44 6.54
N ALA A 197 5.93 -51.65 6.00
CA ALA A 197 6.65 -52.71 6.70
C ALA A 197 8.11 -52.29 7.03
N GLU A 198 8.70 -51.49 6.15
CA GLU A 198 10.07 -50.96 6.33
C GLU A 198 10.16 -49.98 7.50
N GLU A 199 9.09 -49.18 7.78
CA GLU A 199 9.04 -48.31 8.96
C GLU A 199 9.03 -49.13 10.26
N ILE A 200 8.32 -50.29 10.30
CA ILE A 200 8.30 -51.20 11.44
C ILE A 200 9.71 -51.80 11.69
N GLU A 201 10.38 -52.30 10.64
CA GLU A 201 11.70 -52.84 10.76
C GLU A 201 12.73 -51.80 11.27
N LYS A 202 12.61 -50.56 10.80
CA LYS A 202 13.54 -49.48 11.17
C LYS A 202 13.30 -48.96 12.59
N GLU A 203 12.04 -48.83 13.00
CA GLU A 203 11.67 -48.30 14.32
C GLU A 203 11.85 -49.33 15.43
N PHE A 204 11.42 -50.59 15.18
CA PHE A 204 11.48 -51.65 16.18
C PHE A 204 12.69 -52.59 16.04
N LYS A 205 13.48 -52.45 14.97
CA LYS A 205 14.63 -53.31 14.66
C LYS A 205 14.29 -54.82 14.62
N LEU A 206 13.05 -55.16 14.25
CA LEU A 206 12.53 -56.49 14.12
C LEU A 206 12.19 -56.77 12.66
N PRO A 207 12.62 -57.90 12.06
CA PRO A 207 12.26 -58.22 10.68
C PRO A 207 10.75 -58.52 10.54
N VAL A 208 10.10 -57.92 9.52
CA VAL A 208 8.71 -58.22 9.20
C VAL A 208 8.66 -59.56 8.46
N ILE A 209 8.08 -60.56 9.10
CA ILE A 209 8.01 -61.92 8.59
C ILE A 209 6.94 -62.07 7.49
N ALA A 210 5.83 -61.34 7.56
CA ALA A 210 4.77 -61.35 6.56
C ALA A 210 3.92 -60.09 6.63
N SER A 211 3.42 -59.61 5.48
CA SER A 211 2.43 -58.55 5.39
C SER A 211 1.15 -59.10 4.73
N ILE A 212 0.00 -58.83 5.35
CA ILE A 212 -1.29 -59.24 4.81
C ILE A 212 -1.92 -58.04 4.12
N PRO A 213 -2.06 -58.03 2.78
CA PRO A 213 -2.70 -56.94 2.08
C PRO A 213 -4.19 -56.87 2.40
N ILE A 214 -4.73 -55.68 2.58
CA ILE A 214 -6.18 -55.48 2.75
C ILE A 214 -6.83 -55.73 1.38
N TYR A 215 -7.55 -56.83 1.25
CA TYR A 215 -8.34 -57.10 0.08
C TYR A 215 -9.70 -56.39 0.21
N ASN A 216 -9.89 -55.35 -0.57
CA ASN A 216 -11.26 -54.83 -0.84
C ASN A 216 -11.96 -55.79 -1.79
N ALA A 217 -12.72 -56.73 -1.24
CA ALA A 217 -13.60 -57.56 -2.04
C ALA A 217 -14.74 -56.61 -2.60
N GLU A 218 -14.59 -56.22 -3.83
CA GLU A 218 -15.76 -55.69 -4.57
C GLU A 218 -16.82 -56.78 -4.63
N PRO A 219 -18.09 -56.53 -4.25
CA PRO A 219 -19.11 -57.50 -4.38
C PRO A 219 -19.32 -57.81 -5.86
N GLN A 220 -18.93 -59.01 -6.30
CA GLN A 220 -19.24 -59.47 -7.67
C GLN A 220 -20.76 -59.47 -7.82
N ARG A 221 -21.28 -58.56 -8.64
CA ARG A 221 -22.68 -58.61 -9.14
C ARG A 221 -22.84 -59.92 -9.90
N ARG A 222 -23.44 -60.90 -9.25
CA ARG A 222 -23.95 -62.12 -9.88
C ARG A 222 -24.94 -61.72 -10.98
N ASN A 223 -24.50 -61.74 -12.22
CA ASN A 223 -25.38 -61.70 -13.36
C ASN A 223 -26.23 -62.97 -13.35
N GLY A 224 -27.43 -62.84 -12.79
CA GLY A 224 -28.45 -63.88 -12.88
C GLY A 224 -28.88 -64.01 -14.32
N GLY A 225 -28.42 -65.08 -14.97
CA GLY A 225 -28.91 -65.49 -16.29
C GLY A 225 -30.42 -65.75 -16.24
N LYS A 226 -31.15 -64.99 -17.04
CA LYS A 226 -32.53 -65.35 -17.42
C LYS A 226 -32.47 -66.41 -18.53
N ARG A 227 -33.02 -67.58 -18.24
CA ARG A 227 -33.56 -68.47 -19.25
C ARG A 227 -34.96 -68.03 -19.62
#